data_81b3aca534300e9506917392c07aa4ef
#
_entry.id   81b3aca534300e9506917392c07aa4ef
#
_cell.length_a   1.000
_cell.length_b   1.000
_cell.length_c   1.000
_cell.angle_alpha   90.00
_cell.angle_beta   90.00
_cell.angle_gamma   90.00
#
_symmetry.space_group_name_H-M   'P 1'
#
loop_
_entity.id
_entity.type
_entity.pdbx_description
1 polymer ?
#
loop_
_entity_poly.entity_id
_entity_poly.type
_entity_poly.pdbx_seq_one_letter_code
_entity_poly.pdbx_strand_id
1 'polypeptide(L)'
;LPVYVANFVLMEYGTGAIFGCPAHDQRDLDFVNKYDLGNIPVVCPEGQDPKSFVITDTAYDGDGRMINSRFLDGMTIDQAKEEVAKRLEKESRGNTPVAERQVNFRLRDWGISRQRYWGCPIPIIHCASCGDVPVPEKDLPVVLPEDVKIDIGSPIKKMPSFYETTCPK
;
A
#
# COMPACT_ATOMS: atom_id res chain seq x y z
N LEU A 1 3.67 26.17 1.93
CA LEU A 1 4.39 24.90 1.81
C LEU A 1 4.74 24.65 0.35
N PRO A 2 5.97 24.22 0.02
CA PRO A 2 6.33 23.77 -1.31
C PRO A 2 5.52 22.55 -1.70
N VAL A 3 5.13 22.46 -2.97
CA VAL A 3 4.40 21.31 -3.54
C VAL A 3 5.17 20.81 -4.75
N TYR A 4 5.43 19.51 -4.79
CA TYR A 4 6.17 18.85 -5.85
C TYR A 4 5.33 17.72 -6.45
N VAL A 5 5.69 17.29 -7.65
CA VAL A 5 5.07 16.14 -8.32
C VAL A 5 6.13 15.06 -8.45
N ALA A 6 5.82 13.85 -7.98
CA ALA A 6 6.71 12.70 -8.06
C ALA A 6 5.96 11.47 -8.58
N ASN A 7 6.63 10.66 -9.39
CA ASN A 7 6.05 9.48 -10.03
C ASN A 7 5.84 8.29 -9.08
N PHE A 8 6.39 8.34 -7.87
CA PHE A 8 6.20 7.32 -6.83
C PHE A 8 5.04 7.62 -5.87
N VAL A 9 4.40 8.79 -6.00
CA VAL A 9 3.19 9.13 -5.24
C VAL A 9 2.00 8.38 -5.83
N LEU A 10 1.36 7.54 -5.01
CA LEU A 10 0.22 6.76 -5.43
C LEU A 10 -1.05 7.62 -5.43
N MET A 11 -1.65 7.81 -6.60
CA MET A 11 -2.86 8.61 -6.77
C MET A 11 -4.09 8.05 -6.05
N GLU A 12 -4.10 6.73 -5.83
CA GLU A 12 -5.20 6.02 -5.15
C GLU A 12 -5.07 6.02 -3.62
N TYR A 13 -3.98 6.59 -3.08
CA TYR A 13 -3.74 6.64 -1.65
C TYR A 13 -4.26 7.97 -1.07
N GLY A 14 -5.27 7.87 -0.21
CA GLY A 14 -5.91 9.04 0.39
C GLY A 14 -6.53 9.98 -0.65
N THR A 15 -6.05 11.21 -0.68
CA THR A 15 -6.49 12.25 -1.64
C THR A 15 -5.58 12.37 -2.86
N GLY A 16 -4.56 11.53 -2.97
CA GLY A 16 -3.50 11.65 -3.97
C GLY A 16 -2.45 12.72 -3.63
N ALA A 17 -2.61 13.40 -2.51
CA ALA A 17 -1.62 14.33 -1.96
C ALA A 17 -1.11 13.82 -0.62
N ILE A 18 0.20 13.70 -0.47
CA ILE A 18 0.87 13.20 0.74
C ILE A 18 1.89 14.22 1.25
N PHE A 19 2.19 14.17 2.53
CA PHE A 19 3.33 14.88 3.08
C PHE A 19 4.61 14.11 2.77
N GLY A 20 5.57 14.77 2.13
CA GLY A 20 6.93 14.27 2.02
C GLY A 20 7.66 14.38 3.36
N CYS A 21 8.47 13.39 3.69
CA CYS A 21 9.28 13.38 4.91
C CYS A 21 10.72 12.94 4.59
N PRO A 22 11.48 13.74 3.83
CA PRO A 22 12.73 13.31 3.21
C PRO A 22 13.81 12.87 4.20
N ALA A 23 13.84 13.40 5.42
CA ALA A 23 14.79 12.93 6.42
C ALA A 23 14.45 11.53 6.98
N HIS A 24 13.20 11.02 6.77
CA HIS A 24 12.68 9.80 7.40
C HIS A 24 12.01 8.84 6.43
N ASP A 25 12.00 9.13 5.13
CA ASP A 25 11.62 8.22 4.05
C ASP A 25 12.70 8.26 2.96
N GLN A 26 13.24 7.09 2.61
CA GLN A 26 14.36 7.01 1.67
C GLN A 26 13.99 7.48 0.26
N ARG A 27 12.76 7.22 -0.21
CA ARG A 27 12.34 7.65 -1.55
C ARG A 27 12.19 9.17 -1.62
N ASP A 28 11.68 9.77 -0.56
CA ASP A 28 11.59 11.23 -0.45
C ASP A 28 12.99 11.84 -0.36
N LEU A 29 13.93 11.19 0.39
CA LEU A 29 15.31 11.64 0.50
C LEU A 29 16.03 11.59 -0.85
N ASP A 30 15.90 10.49 -1.58
CA ASP A 30 16.48 10.33 -2.92
C ASP A 30 15.96 11.41 -3.88
N PHE A 31 14.67 11.74 -3.78
CA PHE A 31 14.05 12.80 -4.56
C PHE A 31 14.64 14.17 -4.22
N VAL A 32 14.68 14.55 -2.94
CA VAL A 32 15.20 15.87 -2.57
C VAL A 32 16.69 16.02 -2.83
N ASN A 33 17.47 14.95 -2.68
CA ASN A 33 18.90 14.95 -3.03
C ASN A 33 19.10 15.10 -4.54
N LYS A 34 18.29 14.40 -5.36
CA LYS A 34 18.35 14.51 -6.82
C LYS A 34 18.07 15.93 -7.33
N TYR A 35 17.18 16.65 -6.66
CA TYR A 35 16.74 17.99 -7.09
C TYR A 35 17.30 19.13 -6.23
N ASP A 36 18.25 18.84 -5.34
CA ASP A 36 18.90 19.80 -4.43
C ASP A 36 17.90 20.64 -3.61
N LEU A 37 16.87 19.98 -3.07
CA LEU A 37 15.80 20.65 -2.31
C LEU A 37 16.09 20.71 -0.81
N GLY A 38 17.02 19.91 -0.33
CA GLY A 38 17.37 19.78 1.08
C GLY A 38 16.33 19.02 1.92
N ASN A 39 16.70 18.71 3.17
CA ASN A 39 15.82 18.08 4.14
C ASN A 39 16.00 18.69 5.52
N ILE A 40 15.01 18.50 6.39
CA ILE A 40 15.04 18.91 7.79
C ILE A 40 14.69 17.67 8.63
N PRO A 41 15.63 17.11 9.42
CA PRO A 41 15.32 16.03 10.33
C PRO A 41 14.29 16.48 11.39
N VAL A 42 13.27 15.67 11.62
CA VAL A 42 12.23 15.95 12.61
C VAL A 42 12.18 14.90 13.72
N VAL A 43 12.92 13.80 13.59
CA VAL A 43 13.16 12.80 14.64
C VAL A 43 14.66 12.62 14.82
N CYS A 44 15.12 12.70 16.07
CA CYS A 44 16.51 12.47 16.44
C CYS A 44 16.62 11.25 17.33
N PRO A 45 17.56 10.31 17.07
CA PRO A 45 17.81 9.17 17.94
C PRO A 45 18.09 9.60 19.38
N GLU A 46 17.71 8.80 20.37
CA GLU A 46 18.08 9.05 21.75
C GLU A 46 19.61 9.00 21.90
N GLY A 47 20.15 9.97 22.63
CA GLY A 47 21.59 10.07 22.88
C GLY A 47 22.38 10.85 21.83
N GLN A 48 21.77 11.28 20.74
CA GLN A 48 22.39 12.21 19.79
C GLN A 48 22.00 13.67 20.10
N ASP A 49 22.89 14.60 19.76
CA ASP A 49 22.59 16.02 19.91
C ASP A 49 21.69 16.51 18.77
N PRO A 50 20.46 16.97 19.08
CA PRO A 50 19.52 17.48 18.10
C PRO A 50 20.04 18.62 17.22
N LYS A 51 21.00 19.40 17.71
CA LYS A 51 21.54 20.54 16.97
C LYS A 51 22.54 20.15 15.89
N SER A 52 23.17 19.00 16.04
CA SER A 52 24.17 18.48 15.11
C SER A 52 23.69 17.31 14.28
N PHE A 53 22.46 16.84 14.53
CA PHE A 53 21.89 15.72 13.79
C PHE A 53 21.49 16.14 12.37
N VAL A 54 22.13 15.53 11.38
CA VAL A 54 21.91 15.79 9.95
C VAL A 54 21.70 14.47 9.20
N ILE A 55 20.91 14.53 8.14
CA ILE A 55 20.65 13.41 7.23
C ILE A 55 21.19 13.79 5.85
N THR A 56 21.98 12.91 5.23
CA THR A 56 22.57 13.13 3.90
C THR A 56 22.08 12.11 2.88
N ASP A 57 22.52 10.85 2.98
CA ASP A 57 22.27 9.83 1.95
C ASP A 57 21.37 8.69 2.43
N THR A 58 21.22 8.54 3.73
CA THR A 58 20.40 7.48 4.33
C THR A 58 19.37 8.10 5.27
N ALA A 59 18.09 7.86 4.98
CA ALA A 59 17.00 8.30 5.83
C ALA A 59 17.02 7.59 7.18
N TYR A 60 16.64 8.30 8.23
CA TYR A 60 16.48 7.72 9.56
C TYR A 60 15.03 7.35 9.82
N ASP A 61 14.73 6.08 9.91
CA ASP A 61 13.38 5.52 10.13
C ASP A 61 13.17 4.91 11.53
N GLY A 62 14.15 5.10 12.43
CA GLY A 62 14.12 4.58 13.79
C GLY A 62 13.34 5.44 14.78
N ASP A 63 13.24 4.91 16.01
CA ASP A 63 12.65 5.63 17.15
C ASP A 63 13.52 6.79 17.64
N GLY A 64 12.86 7.78 18.27
CA GLY A 64 13.58 8.93 18.81
C GLY A 64 12.67 10.01 19.38
N ARG A 65 13.22 11.20 19.50
CA ARG A 65 12.50 12.39 19.97
C ARG A 65 12.29 13.37 18.84
N MET A 66 11.13 14.01 18.85
CA MET A 66 10.81 15.08 17.91
C MET A 66 11.76 16.26 18.08
N ILE A 67 12.25 16.77 16.96
CA ILE A 67 13.08 17.98 16.85
C ILE A 67 12.58 18.85 15.69
N ASN A 68 12.94 20.11 15.64
CA ASN A 68 12.55 21.04 14.56
C ASN A 68 11.04 21.09 14.27
N SER A 69 10.23 20.68 15.24
CA SER A 69 8.78 20.46 15.11
C SER A 69 7.97 21.36 16.05
N ARG A 70 8.55 22.45 16.54
CA ARG A 70 7.91 23.47 17.40
C ARG A 70 7.32 22.86 18.67
N PHE A 71 5.98 22.89 18.80
CA PHE A 71 5.28 22.40 19.98
C PHE A 71 5.37 20.89 20.20
N LEU A 72 5.90 20.14 19.23
CA LEU A 72 6.14 18.71 19.34
C LEU A 72 7.54 18.35 19.82
N ASP A 73 8.46 19.32 19.86
CA ASP A 73 9.86 19.06 20.22
C ASP A 73 9.97 18.37 21.59
N GLY A 74 10.82 17.36 21.66
CA GLY A 74 11.04 16.54 22.84
C GLY A 74 10.03 15.42 23.08
N MET A 75 8.90 15.38 22.36
CA MET A 75 7.94 14.30 22.44
C MET A 75 8.45 13.02 21.78
N THR A 76 7.93 11.86 22.19
CA THR A 76 8.06 10.64 21.41
C THR A 76 7.20 10.73 20.14
N ILE A 77 7.48 9.88 19.16
CA ILE A 77 6.70 9.83 17.91
C ILE A 77 5.21 9.62 18.18
N ASP A 78 4.86 8.71 19.09
CA ASP A 78 3.46 8.44 19.40
C ASP A 78 2.77 9.59 20.15
N GLN A 79 3.49 10.24 21.08
CA GLN A 79 2.98 11.45 21.73
C GLN A 79 2.73 12.59 20.73
N ALA A 80 3.64 12.76 19.77
CA ALA A 80 3.50 13.77 18.74
C ALA A 80 2.33 13.51 17.80
N LYS A 81 2.12 12.26 17.37
CA LYS A 81 0.96 11.86 16.57
C LYS A 81 -0.36 12.18 17.28
N GLU A 82 -0.46 11.84 18.57
CA GLU A 82 -1.66 12.12 19.36
C GLU A 82 -1.92 13.62 19.55
N GLU A 83 -0.86 14.38 19.82
CA GLU A 83 -0.97 15.83 20.01
C GLU A 83 -1.39 16.55 18.72
N VAL A 84 -0.76 16.21 17.59
CA VAL A 84 -1.14 16.77 16.27
C VAL A 84 -2.58 16.43 15.92
N ALA A 85 -2.98 15.17 16.07
CA ALA A 85 -4.34 14.75 15.77
C ALA A 85 -5.37 15.53 16.61
N LYS A 86 -5.15 15.63 17.92
CA LYS A 86 -6.04 16.40 18.83
C LYS A 86 -6.15 17.88 18.45
N ARG A 87 -5.06 18.50 17.98
CA ARG A 87 -5.10 19.91 17.57
C ARG A 87 -5.87 20.09 16.28
N LEU A 88 -5.56 19.27 15.27
CA LEU A 88 -6.18 19.38 13.96
C LEU A 88 -7.67 19.02 13.97
N GLU A 89 -8.08 18.07 14.80
CA GLU A 89 -9.49 17.73 15.00
C GLU A 89 -10.32 18.86 15.66
N LYS A 90 -9.66 19.71 16.43
CA LYS A 90 -10.30 20.89 17.07
C LYS A 90 -10.36 22.09 16.15
N GLU A 91 -9.53 22.14 15.13
CA GLU A 91 -9.52 23.23 14.16
C GLU A 91 -10.61 23.02 13.11
N SER A 92 -11.29 24.11 12.74
CA SER A 92 -12.27 24.09 11.67
C SER A 92 -12.08 25.27 10.72
N ARG A 93 -12.37 25.04 9.45
CA ARG A 93 -12.50 26.11 8.44
C ARG A 93 -13.98 26.25 8.06
N GLY A 94 -14.61 27.27 8.60
CA GLY A 94 -16.08 27.36 8.55
C GLY A 94 -16.71 26.24 9.35
N ASN A 95 -17.55 25.43 8.72
CA ASN A 95 -18.25 24.30 9.34
C ASN A 95 -17.57 22.94 9.12
N THR A 96 -16.37 22.92 8.49
CA THR A 96 -15.67 21.66 8.15
C THR A 96 -14.44 21.52 9.04
N PRO A 97 -14.25 20.37 9.74
CA PRO A 97 -13.04 20.10 10.48
C PRO A 97 -11.83 20.08 9.53
N VAL A 98 -10.67 20.54 10.03
CA VAL A 98 -9.43 20.60 9.24
C VAL A 98 -8.86 19.20 9.02
N ALA A 99 -9.08 18.29 9.95
CA ALA A 99 -8.64 16.89 9.86
C ALA A 99 -9.62 15.95 10.54
N GLU A 100 -9.61 14.71 10.09
CA GLU A 100 -10.38 13.60 10.64
C GLU A 100 -9.47 12.37 10.73
N ARG A 101 -9.55 11.64 11.85
CA ARG A 101 -8.82 10.38 12.01
C ARG A 101 -9.43 9.32 11.12
N GLN A 102 -8.56 8.63 10.38
CA GLN A 102 -8.94 7.54 9.50
C GLN A 102 -8.22 6.26 9.90
N VAL A 103 -8.91 5.14 9.83
CA VAL A 103 -8.31 3.81 9.99
C VAL A 103 -8.15 3.18 8.61
N ASN A 104 -6.90 3.13 8.14
CA ASN A 104 -6.59 2.47 6.87
C ASN A 104 -6.10 1.05 7.14
N PHE A 105 -6.82 0.07 6.61
CA PHE A 105 -6.40 -1.32 6.69
C PHE A 105 -5.25 -1.56 5.72
N ARG A 106 -4.15 -2.15 6.21
CA ARG A 106 -3.00 -2.53 5.37
C ARG A 106 -3.23 -3.81 4.57
N LEU A 107 -4.32 -4.50 4.81
CA LEU A 107 -4.72 -5.66 4.02
C LEU A 107 -5.08 -5.20 2.61
N ARG A 108 -4.36 -5.73 1.64
CA ARG A 108 -4.76 -5.61 0.23
C ARG A 108 -5.90 -6.59 -0.02
N ASP A 109 -6.79 -6.23 -0.95
CA ASP A 109 -7.85 -7.11 -1.39
C ASP A 109 -7.28 -8.47 -1.79
N TRP A 110 -7.84 -9.50 -1.21
CA TRP A 110 -7.47 -10.86 -1.51
C TRP A 110 -8.31 -11.36 -2.67
N GLY A 111 -7.69 -11.62 -3.81
CA GLY A 111 -8.38 -12.24 -4.93
C GLY A 111 -8.95 -13.60 -4.54
N ILE A 112 -10.28 -13.74 -4.60
CA ILE A 112 -10.99 -14.98 -4.23
C ILE A 112 -10.63 -16.09 -5.21
N SER A 113 -10.58 -15.77 -6.50
CA SER A 113 -10.25 -16.75 -7.53
C SER A 113 -8.75 -17.07 -7.52
N ARG A 114 -8.43 -18.35 -7.35
CA ARG A 114 -7.05 -18.87 -7.36
C ARG A 114 -6.90 -19.89 -8.49
N GLN A 115 -6.09 -19.57 -9.49
CA GLN A 115 -5.76 -20.46 -10.60
C GLN A 115 -4.62 -21.42 -10.19
N ARG A 116 -4.81 -22.05 -9.03
CA ARG A 116 -3.93 -23.11 -8.48
C ARG A 116 -4.71 -24.41 -8.45
N TYR A 117 -4.02 -25.53 -8.47
CA TYR A 117 -4.69 -26.84 -8.33
C TYR A 117 -5.57 -26.91 -7.08
N TRP A 118 -5.08 -26.39 -5.96
CA TRP A 118 -5.78 -26.41 -4.66
C TRP A 118 -6.65 -25.18 -4.39
N GLY A 119 -6.73 -24.22 -5.33
CA GLY A 119 -7.50 -23.00 -5.16
C GLY A 119 -8.97 -23.18 -5.43
N CYS A 120 -9.74 -22.09 -5.25
CA CYS A 120 -11.16 -22.01 -5.59
C CYS A 120 -11.32 -21.04 -6.77
N PRO A 121 -11.02 -21.44 -8.01
CA PRO A 121 -11.26 -20.59 -9.17
C PRO A 121 -12.76 -20.37 -9.36
N ILE A 122 -13.14 -19.20 -9.82
CA ILE A 122 -14.50 -18.95 -10.27
C ILE A 122 -14.69 -19.71 -11.60
N PRO A 123 -15.73 -20.56 -11.74
CA PRO A 123 -15.90 -21.42 -12.89
C PRO A 123 -16.46 -20.64 -14.10
N ILE A 124 -15.54 -20.09 -14.88
CA ILE A 124 -15.83 -19.30 -16.09
C ILE A 124 -15.25 -20.00 -17.31
N ILE A 125 -16.05 -20.08 -18.36
CA ILE A 125 -15.67 -20.58 -19.70
C ILE A 125 -15.34 -19.37 -20.59
N HIS A 126 -14.15 -19.31 -21.13
CA HIS A 126 -13.74 -18.29 -22.09
C HIS A 126 -14.12 -18.74 -23.50
N CYS A 127 -15.18 -18.20 -24.06
CA CYS A 127 -15.65 -18.53 -25.42
C CYS A 127 -15.25 -17.42 -26.40
N ALA A 128 -14.68 -17.80 -27.54
CA ALA A 128 -14.26 -16.84 -28.57
C ALA A 128 -15.43 -16.03 -29.16
N SER A 129 -16.64 -16.60 -29.19
CA SER A 129 -17.82 -15.93 -29.73
C SER A 129 -18.69 -15.22 -28.68
N CYS A 130 -18.77 -15.77 -27.45
CA CYS A 130 -19.68 -15.30 -26.40
C CYS A 130 -18.98 -14.51 -25.29
N GLY A 131 -17.64 -14.45 -25.29
CA GLY A 131 -16.85 -13.89 -24.19
C GLY A 131 -16.82 -14.80 -22.97
N ASP A 132 -16.85 -14.21 -21.79
CA ASP A 132 -16.82 -14.95 -20.52
C ASP A 132 -18.23 -15.45 -20.17
N VAL A 133 -18.36 -16.77 -20.05
CA VAL A 133 -19.62 -17.44 -19.77
C VAL A 133 -19.49 -18.25 -18.47
N PRO A 134 -20.34 -18.04 -17.46
CA PRO A 134 -20.30 -18.85 -16.25
C PRO A 134 -20.73 -20.29 -16.55
N VAL A 135 -20.10 -21.24 -15.86
CA VAL A 135 -20.54 -22.62 -15.89
C VAL A 135 -21.98 -22.69 -15.36
N PRO A 136 -22.93 -23.36 -16.07
CA PRO A 136 -24.31 -23.49 -15.61
C PRO A 136 -24.39 -24.20 -14.24
N GLU A 137 -25.33 -23.79 -13.40
CA GLU A 137 -25.48 -24.35 -12.03
C GLU A 137 -25.66 -25.87 -12.03
N LYS A 138 -26.35 -26.43 -13.05
CA LYS A 138 -26.55 -27.88 -13.21
C LYS A 138 -25.25 -28.66 -13.44
N ASP A 139 -24.19 -27.99 -13.89
CA ASP A 139 -22.89 -28.57 -14.21
C ASP A 139 -21.85 -28.31 -13.08
N LEU A 140 -22.30 -27.80 -11.95
CA LEU A 140 -21.50 -27.61 -10.74
C LEU A 140 -21.63 -28.83 -9.81
N PRO A 141 -20.58 -29.14 -9.01
CA PRO A 141 -19.27 -28.47 -8.96
C PRO A 141 -18.36 -28.87 -10.12
N VAL A 142 -17.46 -27.97 -10.53
CA VAL A 142 -16.35 -28.33 -11.41
C VAL A 142 -15.33 -29.14 -10.59
N VAL A 143 -15.27 -30.44 -10.83
CA VAL A 143 -14.42 -31.37 -10.06
C VAL A 143 -13.00 -31.30 -10.57
N LEU A 144 -12.03 -31.12 -9.64
CA LEU A 144 -10.61 -31.14 -9.98
C LEU A 144 -10.14 -32.58 -10.30
N PRO A 145 -9.26 -32.75 -11.28
CA PRO A 145 -8.71 -34.07 -11.61
C PRO A 145 -7.82 -34.59 -10.48
N GLU A 146 -7.90 -35.91 -10.19
CA GLU A 146 -7.09 -36.55 -9.11
C GLU A 146 -5.74 -37.07 -9.63
N ASP A 147 -5.62 -37.36 -10.93
CA ASP A 147 -4.43 -37.92 -11.58
C ASP A 147 -3.41 -36.89 -12.02
N VAL A 148 -3.19 -35.89 -11.18
CA VAL A 148 -2.37 -34.72 -11.49
C VAL A 148 -0.90 -34.94 -11.17
N LYS A 149 -0.02 -34.71 -12.16
CA LYS A 149 1.43 -34.66 -11.93
C LYS A 149 1.83 -33.28 -11.44
N ILE A 150 2.31 -33.21 -10.20
CA ILE A 150 2.77 -31.96 -9.59
C ILE A 150 4.26 -31.78 -9.96
N ASP A 151 4.53 -30.78 -10.77
CA ASP A 151 5.87 -30.35 -11.17
C ASP A 151 5.97 -28.80 -11.19
N ILE A 152 6.96 -28.28 -11.92
CA ILE A 152 7.13 -26.80 -12.04
C ILE A 152 5.95 -26.20 -12.81
N GLY A 153 5.26 -25.24 -12.19
CA GLY A 153 4.15 -24.50 -12.74
C GLY A 153 2.77 -24.97 -12.27
N SER A 154 1.72 -24.52 -12.96
CA SER A 154 0.36 -24.93 -12.63
C SER A 154 0.02 -26.25 -13.33
N PRO A 155 -0.25 -27.35 -12.58
CA PRO A 155 -0.59 -28.64 -13.18
C PRO A 155 -1.83 -28.57 -14.08
N ILE A 156 -2.85 -27.83 -13.68
CA ILE A 156 -4.12 -27.68 -14.40
C ILE A 156 -3.90 -27.10 -15.81
N LYS A 157 -2.95 -26.17 -15.96
CA LYS A 157 -2.62 -25.58 -17.27
C LYS A 157 -1.99 -26.55 -18.25
N LYS A 158 -1.53 -27.71 -17.77
CA LYS A 158 -0.91 -28.79 -18.57
C LYS A 158 -1.89 -29.92 -18.91
N MET A 159 -3.15 -29.76 -18.52
CA MET A 159 -4.21 -30.78 -18.70
C MET A 159 -5.32 -30.26 -19.62
N PRO A 160 -5.18 -30.38 -20.94
CA PRO A 160 -6.22 -29.98 -21.90
C PRO A 160 -7.60 -30.61 -21.59
N SER A 161 -7.60 -31.86 -21.14
CA SER A 161 -8.82 -32.58 -20.74
C SER A 161 -9.59 -31.91 -19.60
N PHE A 162 -8.94 -31.06 -18.82
CA PHE A 162 -9.57 -30.30 -17.72
C PHE A 162 -10.07 -28.93 -18.17
N TYR A 163 -9.29 -28.19 -18.98
CA TYR A 163 -9.61 -26.80 -19.29
C TYR A 163 -10.31 -26.63 -20.66
N GLU A 164 -10.19 -27.61 -21.58
CA GLU A 164 -10.93 -27.58 -22.84
C GLU A 164 -12.35 -28.07 -22.64
N THR A 165 -13.31 -27.21 -22.97
CA THR A 165 -14.73 -27.52 -22.80
C THR A 165 -15.59 -26.84 -23.87
N THR A 166 -16.84 -27.27 -24.03
CA THR A 166 -17.81 -26.67 -24.94
C THR A 166 -18.53 -25.49 -24.28
N CYS A 167 -18.77 -24.45 -25.06
CA CYS A 167 -19.55 -23.32 -24.60
C CYS A 167 -21.02 -23.74 -24.42
N PRO A 168 -21.65 -23.41 -23.27
CA PRO A 168 -23.04 -23.77 -22.99
C PRO A 168 -24.09 -22.86 -23.69
N LYS A 169 -23.63 -21.81 -24.38
CA LYS A 169 -24.46 -20.89 -25.17
C LYS A 169 -24.40 -21.17 -26.64
#